data_6c4152fd66880b79d57724333c9af9d1
#
_entry.id   6c4152fd66880b79d57724333c9af9d1
#
_cell.length_a   1.000
_cell.length_b   1.000
_cell.length_c   1.000
_cell.angle_alpha   90.00
_cell.angle_beta   90.00
_cell.angle_gamma   90.00
#
_symmetry.space_group_name_H-M   'P 1'
#
loop_
_entity.id
_entity.type
_entity.pdbx_description
1 polymer ?
#
loop_
_entity_poly.entity_id
_entity_poly.type
_entity_poly.pdbx_seq_one_letter_code
_entity_poly.pdbx_strand_id
1 'polypeptide(L)'
;NIFMAVFFGTLACAFIEPFFFIGYLISLAIVGLYQAVFMANAGGAWDNAKKIVETELRAKGTPLHDAAVVGDTVGDPFKDTSSVAMNPIIKFTTLFGLLAVEMAVGLVAQGQQNLAWTLAAAFLAPNFFFVYRSFYGMRIEE
;
A
#
# COMPACT_ATOMS: atom_id res chain seq x y z
N ASN A 1 0.05 8.53 -7.80
CA ASN A 1 1.13 7.69 -8.38
C ASN A 1 1.12 6.29 -7.80
N ILE A 2 1.07 6.15 -6.47
CA ILE A 2 1.02 4.82 -5.80
C ILE A 2 -0.22 4.05 -6.22
N PHE A 3 -1.39 4.69 -6.24
CA PHE A 3 -2.63 4.06 -6.71
C PHE A 3 -2.50 3.56 -8.15
N MET A 4 -1.98 4.37 -9.07
CA MET A 4 -1.80 3.98 -10.47
C MET A 4 -0.77 2.85 -10.62
N ALA A 5 0.34 2.89 -9.88
CA ALA A 5 1.31 1.80 -9.86
C ALA A 5 0.66 0.49 -9.39
N VAL A 6 -0.05 0.49 -8.27
CA VAL A 6 -0.75 -0.69 -7.74
C VAL A 6 -1.83 -1.18 -8.71
N PHE A 7 -2.60 -0.28 -9.29
CA PHE A 7 -3.65 -0.61 -10.25
C PHE A 7 -3.10 -1.33 -11.48
N PHE A 8 -2.12 -0.73 -12.16
CA PHE A 8 -1.52 -1.34 -13.35
C PHE A 8 -0.73 -2.61 -13.03
N GLY A 9 -0.05 -2.65 -11.88
CA GLY A 9 0.64 -3.86 -11.41
C GLY A 9 -0.33 -5.01 -11.14
N THR A 10 -1.47 -4.73 -10.53
CA THR A 10 -2.53 -5.70 -10.27
C THR A 10 -3.10 -6.28 -11.58
N LEU A 11 -3.41 -5.40 -12.55
CA LEU A 11 -3.88 -5.84 -13.87
C LEU A 11 -2.83 -6.69 -14.57
N ALA A 12 -1.57 -6.27 -14.59
CA ALA A 12 -0.49 -7.05 -15.17
C ALA A 12 -0.39 -8.44 -14.56
N CYS A 13 -0.38 -8.57 -13.23
CA CYS A 13 -0.32 -9.85 -12.53
C CYS A 13 -1.51 -10.75 -12.86
N ALA A 14 -2.72 -10.17 -12.99
CA ALA A 14 -3.93 -10.92 -13.31
C ALA A 14 -3.88 -11.52 -14.73
N PHE A 15 -3.33 -10.78 -15.71
CA PHE A 15 -3.21 -11.26 -17.10
C PHE A 15 -2.00 -12.16 -17.35
N ILE A 16 -0.99 -12.18 -16.46
CA ILE A 16 0.14 -13.11 -16.57
C ILE A 16 -0.35 -14.54 -16.37
N GLU A 17 -0.97 -14.81 -15.20
CA GLU A 17 -1.48 -16.14 -14.90
C GLU A 17 -2.42 -16.08 -13.67
N PRO A 18 -3.60 -16.75 -13.72
CA PRO A 18 -4.58 -16.72 -12.63
C PRO A 18 -4.04 -17.24 -11.28
N PHE A 19 -3.28 -18.32 -11.27
CA PHE A 19 -2.71 -18.88 -10.03
C PHE A 19 -1.64 -17.96 -9.43
N PHE A 20 -0.83 -17.32 -10.29
CA PHE A 20 0.11 -16.29 -9.85
C PHE A 20 -0.62 -15.12 -9.17
N PHE A 21 -1.75 -14.69 -9.75
CA PHE A 21 -2.57 -13.64 -9.17
C PHE A 21 -3.17 -14.03 -7.80
N ILE A 22 -3.62 -15.27 -7.63
CA ILE A 22 -4.09 -15.78 -6.34
C ILE A 22 -2.98 -15.71 -5.29
N GLY A 23 -1.77 -16.15 -5.63
CA GLY A 23 -0.59 -16.02 -4.75
C GLY A 23 -0.29 -14.58 -4.37
N TYR A 24 -0.38 -13.67 -5.34
CA TYR A 24 -0.23 -12.23 -5.12
C TYR A 24 -1.28 -11.69 -4.13
N LEU A 25 -2.57 -12.04 -4.28
CA LEU A 25 -3.63 -11.64 -3.37
C LEU A 25 -3.43 -12.17 -1.94
N ILE A 26 -3.06 -13.43 -1.80
CA ILE A 26 -2.78 -14.03 -0.48
C ILE A 26 -1.62 -13.32 0.19
N SER A 27 -0.54 -13.08 -0.54
CA SER A 27 0.62 -12.34 -0.04
C SER A 27 0.27 -10.92 0.37
N LEU A 28 -0.51 -10.22 -0.46
CA LEU A 28 -0.97 -8.87 -0.16
C LEU A 28 -1.87 -8.83 1.07
N ALA A 29 -2.77 -9.81 1.24
CA ALA A 29 -3.64 -9.90 2.40
C ALA A 29 -2.84 -10.09 3.70
N ILE A 30 -1.87 -11.00 3.71
CA ILE A 30 -1.08 -11.31 4.90
C ILE A 30 -0.10 -10.17 5.20
N VAL A 31 0.76 -9.83 4.25
CA VAL A 31 1.82 -8.84 4.45
C VAL A 31 1.25 -7.43 4.55
N GLY A 32 0.25 -7.10 3.73
CA GLY A 32 -0.42 -5.80 3.76
C GLY A 32 -1.17 -5.57 5.07
N LEU A 33 -1.88 -6.57 5.58
CA LEU A 33 -2.55 -6.47 6.88
C LEU A 33 -1.53 -6.33 8.01
N TYR A 34 -0.49 -7.16 8.02
CA TYR A 34 0.59 -7.05 9.01
C TYR A 34 1.19 -5.63 9.01
N GLN A 35 1.55 -5.12 7.86
CA GLN A 35 2.15 -3.81 7.71
C GLN A 35 1.20 -2.68 8.16
N ALA A 36 -0.07 -2.76 7.80
CA ALA A 36 -1.08 -1.79 8.22
C ALA A 36 -1.25 -1.75 9.76
N VAL A 37 -1.37 -2.92 10.39
CA VAL A 37 -1.49 -3.04 11.84
C VAL A 37 -0.21 -2.56 12.54
N PHE A 38 0.95 -2.95 12.04
CA PHE A 38 2.25 -2.51 12.58
C PHE A 38 2.38 -0.99 12.56
N MET A 39 2.14 -0.37 11.41
CA MET A 39 2.26 1.09 11.25
C MET A 39 1.25 1.84 12.12
N ALA A 40 0.00 1.39 12.18
CA ALA A 40 -1.03 1.99 13.03
C ALA A 40 -0.66 1.95 14.51
N ASN A 41 -0.18 0.80 14.99
CA ASN A 41 0.19 0.64 16.38
C ASN A 41 1.48 1.39 16.72
N ALA A 42 2.49 1.36 15.85
CA ALA A 42 3.75 2.07 16.08
C ALA A 42 3.53 3.59 16.18
N GLY A 43 2.75 4.18 15.26
CA GLY A 43 2.40 5.60 15.32
C GLY A 43 1.46 5.93 16.48
N GLY A 44 0.45 5.09 16.73
CA GLY A 44 -0.52 5.26 17.82
C GLY A 44 0.09 5.14 19.21
N ALA A 45 1.16 4.39 19.38
CA ALA A 45 1.87 4.29 20.66
C ALA A 45 2.44 5.64 21.11
N TRP A 46 3.03 6.41 20.20
CA TRP A 46 3.55 7.75 20.51
C TRP A 46 2.46 8.77 20.77
N ASP A 47 1.35 8.75 20.03
CA ASP A 47 0.18 9.59 20.31
C ASP A 47 -0.38 9.31 21.73
N ASN A 48 -0.49 8.04 22.11
CA ASN A 48 -0.92 7.66 23.46
C ASN A 48 0.09 8.08 24.53
N ALA A 49 1.39 7.90 24.29
CA ALA A 49 2.44 8.34 25.21
C ALA A 49 2.37 9.86 25.45
N LYS A 50 2.19 10.65 24.41
CA LYS A 50 2.00 12.10 24.51
C LYS A 50 0.76 12.45 25.34
N LYS A 51 -0.37 11.79 25.09
CA LYS A 51 -1.61 12.00 25.86
C LYS A 51 -1.42 11.69 27.35
N ILE A 52 -0.74 10.62 27.71
CA ILE A 52 -0.44 10.27 29.11
C ILE A 52 0.40 11.37 29.76
N VAL A 53 1.45 11.84 29.08
CA VAL A 53 2.31 12.93 29.59
C VAL A 53 1.51 14.23 29.80
N GLU A 54 0.58 14.54 28.90
CA GLU A 54 -0.22 15.77 28.97
C GLU A 54 -1.35 15.70 29.99
N THR A 55 -2.05 14.57 30.10
CA THR A 55 -3.29 14.45 30.85
C THR A 55 -3.10 13.82 32.23
N GLU A 56 -2.36 12.74 32.32
CA GLU A 56 -2.16 12.00 33.57
C GLU A 56 -0.99 12.58 34.36
N LEU A 57 0.16 12.76 33.75
CA LEU A 57 1.36 13.28 34.40
C LEU A 57 1.34 14.81 34.49
N ARG A 58 0.48 15.50 33.73
CA ARG A 58 0.37 16.95 33.65
C ARG A 58 1.73 17.65 33.49
N ALA A 59 2.63 17.02 32.74
CA ALA A 59 4.02 17.44 32.58
C ALA A 59 4.24 18.27 31.30
N LYS A 60 3.26 19.07 30.88
CA LYS A 60 3.41 19.98 29.74
C LYS A 60 4.55 20.97 29.95
N GLY A 61 5.37 21.21 28.94
CA GLY A 61 6.50 22.14 29.00
C GLY A 61 7.75 21.54 29.68
N THR A 62 7.78 20.25 29.91
CA THR A 62 8.96 19.54 30.42
C THR A 62 9.73 18.84 29.26
N PRO A 63 11.02 18.50 29.45
CA PRO A 63 11.77 17.71 28.46
C PRO A 63 11.11 16.37 28.10
N LEU A 64 10.35 15.79 29.04
CA LEU A 64 9.57 14.58 28.77
C LEU A 64 8.43 14.84 27.77
N HIS A 65 7.74 15.96 27.92
CA HIS A 65 6.71 16.38 26.98
C HIS A 65 7.29 16.64 25.58
N ASP A 66 8.42 17.35 25.51
CA ASP A 66 9.08 17.64 24.22
C ASP A 66 9.49 16.35 23.50
N ALA A 67 10.07 15.38 24.23
CA ALA A 67 10.39 14.07 23.68
C ALA A 67 9.15 13.31 23.17
N ALA A 68 8.03 13.38 23.91
CA ALA A 68 6.78 12.73 23.51
C ALA A 68 6.17 13.40 22.26
N VAL A 69 6.28 14.72 22.11
CA VAL A 69 5.83 15.49 20.94
C VAL A 69 6.66 15.11 19.71
N VAL A 70 7.99 15.00 19.86
CA VAL A 70 8.87 14.54 18.76
C VAL A 70 8.50 13.13 18.32
N GLY A 71 8.29 12.22 19.27
CA GLY A 71 7.86 10.84 18.97
C GLY A 71 6.52 10.79 18.23
N ASP A 72 5.53 11.56 18.67
CA ASP A 72 4.22 11.66 18.02
C ASP A 72 4.33 12.23 16.60
N THR A 73 5.12 13.28 16.41
CA THR A 73 5.37 13.89 15.09
C THR A 73 6.03 12.90 14.12
N VAL A 74 6.95 12.08 14.59
CA VAL A 74 7.57 10.98 13.80
C VAL A 74 6.57 9.86 13.54
N GLY A 75 5.69 9.57 14.48
CA GLY A 75 4.67 8.53 14.37
C GLY A 75 3.50 8.86 13.45
N ASP A 76 3.16 10.13 13.27
CA ASP A 76 2.02 10.60 12.49
C ASP A 76 2.01 10.08 11.04
N PRO A 77 3.10 10.14 10.25
CA PRO A 77 3.14 9.57 8.91
C PRO A 77 2.83 8.07 8.87
N PHE A 78 3.18 7.33 9.90
CA PHE A 78 2.92 5.89 9.97
C PHE A 78 1.44 5.60 10.26
N LYS A 79 0.84 6.24 11.25
CA LYS A 79 -0.56 5.99 11.64
C LYS A 79 -1.56 6.64 10.68
N ASP A 80 -1.33 7.91 10.29
CA ASP A 80 -2.34 8.72 9.61
C ASP A 80 -2.20 8.73 8.08
N THR A 81 -1.05 8.35 7.55
CA THR A 81 -0.79 8.32 6.10
C THR A 81 -0.59 6.90 5.59
N SER A 82 0.48 6.22 6.02
CA SER A 82 0.85 4.91 5.47
C SER A 82 -0.14 3.81 5.86
N SER A 83 -0.54 3.73 7.12
CA SER A 83 -1.52 2.75 7.58
C SER A 83 -2.88 2.92 6.90
N VAL A 84 -3.34 4.17 6.79
CA VAL A 84 -4.63 4.49 6.14
C VAL A 84 -4.59 4.19 4.64
N ALA A 85 -3.48 4.45 3.96
CA ALA A 85 -3.32 4.17 2.54
C ALA A 85 -3.34 2.67 2.20
N MET A 86 -2.90 1.81 3.11
CA MET A 86 -2.89 0.34 2.89
C MET A 86 -4.30 -0.23 2.72
N ASN A 87 -5.29 0.27 3.44
CA ASN A 87 -6.67 -0.25 3.37
C ASN A 87 -7.31 -0.05 1.98
N PRO A 88 -7.32 1.15 1.35
CA PRO A 88 -7.76 1.31 -0.03
C PRO A 88 -6.95 0.47 -1.02
N ILE A 89 -5.63 0.38 -0.87
CA ILE A 89 -4.77 -0.41 -1.76
C ILE A 89 -5.22 -1.86 -1.78
N ILE A 90 -5.40 -2.49 -0.62
CA ILE A 90 -5.85 -3.89 -0.51
C ILE A 90 -7.24 -4.06 -1.15
N LYS A 91 -8.18 -3.19 -0.85
CA LYS A 91 -9.55 -3.28 -1.37
C LYS A 91 -9.63 -3.09 -2.88
N PHE A 92 -8.94 -2.09 -3.42
CA PHE A 92 -8.93 -1.84 -4.86
C PHE A 92 -8.18 -2.93 -5.62
N THR A 93 -7.08 -3.44 -5.09
CA THR A 93 -6.37 -4.57 -5.68
C THR A 93 -7.27 -5.80 -5.77
N THR A 94 -8.00 -6.11 -4.71
CA THR A 94 -8.93 -7.24 -4.70
C THR A 94 -10.06 -7.04 -5.70
N LEU A 95 -10.69 -5.86 -5.72
CA LEU A 95 -11.83 -5.58 -6.58
C LEU A 95 -11.46 -5.60 -8.06
N PHE A 96 -10.48 -4.81 -8.46
CA PHE A 96 -10.07 -4.72 -9.87
C PHE A 96 -9.34 -5.97 -10.36
N GLY A 97 -8.57 -6.59 -9.48
CA GLY A 97 -7.86 -7.80 -9.81
C GLY A 97 -8.77 -8.99 -10.06
N LEU A 98 -9.83 -9.18 -9.29
CA LEU A 98 -10.81 -10.25 -9.54
C LEU A 98 -11.51 -10.08 -10.88
N LEU A 99 -11.91 -8.85 -11.23
CA LEU A 99 -12.47 -8.58 -12.56
C LEU A 99 -11.48 -8.86 -13.69
N ALA A 100 -10.23 -8.48 -13.50
CA ALA A 100 -9.16 -8.71 -14.50
C ALA A 100 -8.85 -10.20 -14.66
N VAL A 101 -8.83 -10.98 -13.59
CA VAL A 101 -8.63 -12.44 -13.66
C VAL A 101 -9.77 -13.12 -14.38
N GLU A 102 -11.01 -12.73 -14.14
CA GLU A 102 -12.15 -13.29 -14.85
C GLU A 102 -12.04 -13.05 -16.37
N MET A 103 -11.65 -11.84 -16.77
CA MET A 103 -11.38 -11.51 -18.17
C MET A 103 -10.20 -12.33 -18.72
N ALA A 104 -9.11 -12.46 -17.97
CA ALA A 104 -7.92 -13.21 -18.37
C ALA A 104 -8.25 -14.70 -18.60
N VAL A 105 -8.99 -15.31 -17.67
CA VAL A 105 -9.46 -16.70 -17.80
C VAL A 105 -10.35 -16.87 -19.04
N GLY A 106 -11.26 -15.91 -19.28
CA GLY A 106 -12.11 -15.91 -20.47
C GLY A 106 -11.33 -15.84 -21.78
N LEU A 107 -10.28 -15.02 -21.86
CA LEU A 107 -9.41 -14.92 -23.03
C LEU A 107 -8.61 -16.21 -23.27
N VAL A 108 -8.07 -16.80 -22.22
CA VAL A 108 -7.33 -18.07 -22.30
C VAL A 108 -8.25 -19.21 -22.74
N ALA A 109 -9.47 -19.27 -22.22
CA ALA A 109 -10.48 -20.27 -22.62
C ALA A 109 -10.88 -20.15 -24.10
N GLN A 110 -10.81 -18.95 -24.68
CA GLN A 110 -11.04 -18.69 -26.10
C GLN A 110 -9.79 -18.93 -26.97
N GLY A 111 -8.71 -19.42 -26.41
CA GLY A 111 -7.45 -19.66 -27.13
C GLY A 111 -6.63 -18.40 -27.45
N GLN A 112 -7.00 -17.25 -26.85
CA GLN A 112 -6.34 -15.95 -27.07
C GLN A 112 -5.23 -15.67 -26.05
N GLN A 113 -4.44 -16.66 -25.71
CA GLN A 113 -3.36 -16.53 -24.73
C GLN A 113 -2.34 -15.46 -25.10
N ASN A 114 -2.04 -15.30 -26.38
CA ASN A 114 -1.12 -14.25 -26.85
C ASN A 114 -1.65 -12.85 -26.58
N LEU A 115 -2.96 -12.65 -26.64
CA LEU A 115 -3.59 -11.37 -26.31
C LEU A 115 -3.48 -11.09 -24.80
N ALA A 116 -3.68 -12.10 -23.95
CA ALA A 116 -3.52 -11.96 -22.50
C ALA A 116 -2.07 -11.54 -22.15
N TRP A 117 -1.07 -12.17 -22.75
CA TRP A 117 0.34 -11.80 -22.55
C TRP A 117 0.67 -10.39 -23.05
N THR A 118 0.10 -9.97 -24.18
CA THR A 118 0.26 -8.62 -24.71
C THR A 118 -0.35 -7.59 -23.77
N LEU A 119 -1.54 -7.86 -23.23
CA LEU A 119 -2.17 -6.99 -22.23
C LEU A 119 -1.37 -6.93 -20.94
N ALA A 120 -0.83 -8.05 -20.46
CA ALA A 120 0.04 -8.07 -19.29
C ALA A 120 1.27 -7.17 -19.49
N ALA A 121 1.95 -7.24 -20.63
CA ALA A 121 3.08 -6.38 -20.95
C ALA A 121 2.66 -4.92 -21.08
N ALA A 122 1.51 -4.63 -21.69
CA ALA A 122 0.97 -3.28 -21.84
C ALA A 122 0.64 -2.62 -20.50
N PHE A 123 0.16 -3.38 -19.51
CA PHE A 123 -0.09 -2.86 -18.15
C PHE A 123 1.19 -2.78 -17.31
N LEU A 124 2.16 -3.64 -17.55
CA LEU A 124 3.43 -3.63 -16.82
C LEU A 124 4.26 -2.36 -17.11
N ALA A 125 4.23 -1.86 -18.35
CA ALA A 125 4.96 -0.66 -18.74
C ALA A 125 4.54 0.60 -17.94
N PRO A 126 3.24 0.99 -17.86
CA PRO A 126 2.81 2.09 -17.00
C PRO A 126 3.08 1.84 -15.52
N ASN A 127 3.00 0.58 -15.04
CA ASN A 127 3.37 0.27 -13.67
C ASN A 127 4.81 0.71 -13.38
N PHE A 128 5.78 0.29 -14.16
CA PHE A 128 7.18 0.70 -13.99
C PHE A 128 7.36 2.21 -14.08
N PHE A 129 6.65 2.87 -14.97
CA PHE A 129 6.70 4.34 -15.08
C PHE A 129 6.23 5.00 -13.78
N PHE A 130 5.09 4.60 -13.21
CA PHE A 130 4.56 5.18 -11.98
C PHE A 130 5.39 4.80 -10.75
N VAL A 131 5.96 3.60 -10.70
CA VAL A 131 6.90 3.20 -9.64
C VAL A 131 8.15 4.08 -9.69
N TYR A 132 8.76 4.22 -10.87
CA TYR A 132 9.95 5.07 -11.04
C TYR A 132 9.66 6.52 -10.64
N ARG A 133 8.54 7.07 -11.11
CA ARG A 133 8.11 8.42 -10.77
C ARG A 133 7.87 8.60 -9.26
N SER A 134 7.31 7.59 -8.58
CA SER A 134 7.08 7.65 -7.13
C SER A 134 8.38 7.69 -6.34
N PHE A 135 9.38 6.91 -6.74
CA PHE A 135 10.63 6.81 -5.99
C PHE A 135 11.63 7.93 -6.29
N TYR A 136 11.66 8.41 -7.52
CA TYR A 136 12.68 9.36 -7.96
C TYR A 136 12.13 10.74 -8.28
N GLY A 137 10.91 10.84 -8.84
CA GLY A 137 10.32 12.10 -9.27
C GLY A 137 9.57 12.88 -8.18
N MET A 138 9.40 12.29 -6.99
CA MET A 138 8.71 12.91 -5.86
C MET A 138 9.61 13.09 -4.63
N ARG A 139 10.93 13.02 -4.81
CA ARG A 139 11.87 13.38 -3.74
C ARG A 139 11.84 14.89 -3.53
N ILE A 140 11.75 15.28 -2.26
CA ILE A 140 12.03 16.64 -1.85
C ILE A 140 13.55 16.76 -1.89
N GLU A 141 14.06 17.54 -2.85
CA GLU A 141 15.47 17.94 -2.87
C GLU A 141 15.65 19.02 -1.80
N GLU A 142 16.57 18.78 -0.85
CA GLU A 142 17.00 19.77 0.14
C GLU A 142 17.83 20.87 -0.52
#